data_57c51c2ce57235e17148033bcd696b80
#
_entry.id   57c51c2ce57235e17148033bcd696b80
#
_cell.length_a   1.000
_cell.length_b   1.000
_cell.length_c   1.000
_cell.angle_alpha   90.00
_cell.angle_beta   90.00
_cell.angle_gamma   90.00
#
_symmetry.space_group_name_H-M   'P 1'
#
loop_
_entity.id
_entity.type
_entity.pdbx_description
1 polymer ?
#
loop_
_entity_poly.entity_id
_entity_poly.type
_entity_poly.pdbx_seq_one_letter_code
_entity_poly.pdbx_strand_id
1 'polypeptide(L)'
;MIRRYFITSESVKEGHPDKICDNISDAILDNLIVQDPYSRVAIETLVTTGSVHVAGEVTTKGFADVQAIVRRVLREIGYTDTKFGIDAEDAGVWISIHGQSADISLGVSETENKDKGAGDQDRKSVV
;
A
#
# COMPACT_ATOMS: atom_id res chain seq x y z
N MET A 1 -32.21 22.78 -23.79
CA MET A 1 -30.80 23.15 -23.50
C MET A 1 -29.96 21.87 -23.45
N ILE A 2 -28.97 21.76 -24.28
CA ILE A 2 -28.03 20.62 -24.26
C ILE A 2 -26.96 20.93 -23.23
N ARG A 3 -26.86 20.08 -22.21
CA ARG A 3 -25.78 20.16 -21.24
C ARG A 3 -24.64 19.25 -21.69
N ARG A 4 -23.43 19.79 -21.68
CA ARG A 4 -22.21 19.04 -21.98
C ARG A 4 -21.49 18.75 -20.70
N TYR A 5 -21.08 17.50 -20.56
CA TYR A 5 -20.29 17.05 -19.42
C TYR A 5 -18.95 16.54 -19.92
N PHE A 6 -17.90 16.85 -19.19
CA PHE A 6 -16.59 16.28 -19.43
C PHE A 6 -16.33 15.21 -18.38
N ILE A 7 -16.04 14.01 -18.84
CA ILE A 7 -15.64 12.91 -17.98
C ILE A 7 -14.20 12.60 -18.36
N THR A 8 -13.33 12.62 -17.37
CA THR A 8 -11.95 12.24 -17.57
C THR A 8 -11.67 10.93 -16.83
N SER A 9 -10.89 10.08 -17.45
CA SER A 9 -10.38 8.87 -16.82
C SER A 9 -8.90 8.75 -17.09
N GLU A 10 -8.18 8.26 -16.12
CA GLU A 10 -6.74 8.05 -16.22
C GLU A 10 -6.42 6.63 -15.77
N SER A 11 -5.58 5.97 -16.55
CA SER A 11 -5.06 4.67 -16.18
C SER A 11 -3.60 4.59 -16.58
N VAL A 12 -2.82 3.84 -15.80
CA VAL A 12 -1.40 3.63 -16.06
C VAL A 12 -1.14 2.19 -16.46
N LYS A 13 -0.15 2.00 -17.32
CA LYS A 13 0.27 0.67 -17.74
C LYS A 13 1.02 -0.04 -16.63
N GLU A 14 0.95 -1.37 -16.65
CA GLU A 14 1.84 -2.21 -15.86
C GLU A 14 3.29 -1.77 -16.07
N GLY A 15 4.04 -1.66 -14.99
CA GLY A 15 5.42 -1.15 -15.02
C GLY A 15 5.58 0.35 -14.83
N HIS A 16 4.49 1.14 -14.89
CA HIS A 16 4.55 2.53 -14.45
C HIS A 16 4.82 2.58 -12.93
N PRO A 17 5.65 3.52 -12.43
CA PRO A 17 5.96 3.60 -10.99
C PRO A 17 4.74 3.58 -10.08
N ASP A 18 3.70 4.32 -10.39
CA ASP A 18 2.47 4.33 -9.59
C ASP A 18 1.79 2.95 -9.57
N LYS A 19 1.80 2.26 -10.69
CA LYS A 19 1.22 0.92 -10.79
C LYS A 19 2.04 -0.11 -10.02
N ILE A 20 3.36 0.02 -10.05
CA ILE A 20 4.25 -0.83 -9.24
C ILE A 20 3.95 -0.63 -7.76
N CYS A 21 3.82 0.63 -7.33
CA CYS A 21 3.50 0.97 -5.95
C CYS A 21 2.18 0.35 -5.50
N ASP A 22 1.14 0.49 -6.31
CA ASP A 22 -0.17 -0.10 -6.03
C ASP A 22 -0.09 -1.63 -5.94
N ASN A 23 0.59 -2.27 -6.88
CA ASN A 23 0.74 -3.72 -6.88
C ASN A 23 1.47 -4.23 -5.63
N ILE A 24 2.50 -3.52 -5.18
CA ILE A 24 3.22 -3.88 -3.97
C ILE A 24 2.32 -3.71 -2.73
N SER A 25 1.68 -2.56 -2.60
CA SER A 25 0.79 -2.30 -1.47
C SER A 25 -0.38 -3.29 -1.42
N ASP A 26 -0.98 -3.58 -2.56
CA ASP A 26 -2.07 -4.56 -2.67
C ASP A 26 -1.60 -5.99 -2.33
N ALA A 27 -0.41 -6.37 -2.77
CA ALA A 27 0.14 -7.69 -2.47
C ALA A 27 0.39 -7.89 -0.97
N ILE A 28 0.85 -6.85 -0.28
CA ILE A 28 1.02 -6.87 1.17
C ILE A 28 -0.33 -7.00 1.87
N LEU A 29 -1.31 -6.21 1.45
CA LEU A 29 -2.67 -6.26 1.98
C LEU A 29 -3.27 -7.65 1.80
N ASP A 30 -3.22 -8.20 0.60
CA ASP A 30 -3.77 -9.52 0.28
C ASP A 30 -3.13 -10.61 1.14
N ASN A 31 -1.81 -10.56 1.31
CA ASN A 31 -1.08 -11.52 2.13
C ASN A 31 -1.55 -11.50 3.59
N LEU A 32 -1.77 -10.32 4.15
CA LEU A 32 -2.20 -10.17 5.53
C LEU A 32 -3.67 -10.54 5.73
N ILE A 33 -4.55 -10.15 4.82
CA ILE A 33 -5.98 -10.41 4.90
C ILE A 33 -6.29 -11.91 4.83
N VAL A 34 -5.54 -12.67 4.05
CA VAL A 34 -5.69 -14.12 3.98
C VAL A 34 -5.40 -14.78 5.34
N GLN A 35 -4.43 -14.26 6.07
CA GLN A 35 -4.04 -14.78 7.39
C GLN A 35 -4.94 -14.28 8.51
N ASP A 36 -5.34 -13.02 8.44
CA ASP A 36 -6.18 -12.36 9.43
C ASP A 36 -7.17 -11.42 8.70
N PRO A 37 -8.43 -11.85 8.50
CA PRO A 37 -9.43 -11.04 7.81
C PRO A 37 -9.76 -9.71 8.49
N TYR A 38 -9.38 -9.55 9.74
CA TYR A 38 -9.60 -8.31 10.50
C TYR A 38 -8.37 -7.39 10.50
N SER A 39 -7.37 -7.71 9.69
CA SER A 39 -6.18 -6.85 9.54
C SER A 39 -6.56 -5.45 9.11
N ARG A 40 -5.84 -4.48 9.65
CA ARG A 40 -5.86 -3.09 9.20
C ARG A 40 -4.52 -2.77 8.62
N VAL A 41 -4.53 -2.31 7.40
CA VAL A 41 -3.30 -2.14 6.64
C VAL A 41 -3.35 -0.76 5.97
N ALA A 42 -2.44 0.11 6.39
CA ALA A 42 -2.24 1.43 5.82
C ALA A 42 -0.79 1.50 5.33
N ILE A 43 -0.54 0.90 4.19
CA ILE A 43 0.79 0.80 3.58
C ILE A 43 0.87 1.68 2.34
N GLU A 44 1.91 2.50 2.31
CA GLU A 44 2.27 3.32 1.16
C GLU A 44 3.59 2.84 0.59
N THR A 45 3.70 2.86 -0.71
CA THR A 45 4.91 2.45 -1.43
C THR A 45 5.39 3.56 -2.34
N LEU A 46 6.68 3.82 -2.30
CA LEU A 46 7.37 4.74 -3.20
C LEU A 46 8.44 3.96 -3.95
N VAL A 47 8.45 4.08 -5.27
CA VAL A 47 9.43 3.46 -6.14
C VAL A 47 10.22 4.55 -6.86
N THR A 48 11.52 4.43 -6.85
CA THR A 48 12.43 5.26 -7.63
C THR A 48 13.54 4.39 -8.21
N THR A 49 14.43 4.97 -8.98
CA THR A 49 15.54 4.23 -9.57
C THR A 49 16.34 3.49 -8.48
N GLY A 50 16.43 2.18 -8.64
CA GLY A 50 17.23 1.33 -7.77
C GLY A 50 16.64 1.05 -6.39
N SER A 51 15.49 1.62 -6.02
CA SER A 51 14.96 1.41 -4.67
C SER A 51 13.44 1.43 -4.58
N VAL A 52 12.95 0.67 -3.59
CA VAL A 52 11.55 0.62 -3.20
C VAL A 52 11.47 0.95 -1.71
N HIS A 53 10.59 1.86 -1.36
CA HIS A 53 10.35 2.26 0.01
C HIS A 53 8.92 1.89 0.38
N VAL A 54 8.77 1.07 1.43
CA VAL A 54 7.47 0.64 1.94
C VAL A 54 7.34 1.15 3.36
N ALA A 55 6.32 1.94 3.60
CA ALA A 55 6.11 2.56 4.90
C ALA A 55 4.64 2.54 5.26
N GLY A 56 4.34 2.61 6.53
CA GLY A 56 2.98 2.73 7.01
C GLY A 56 2.73 2.04 8.32
N GLU A 57 1.48 1.77 8.57
CA GLU A 57 1.02 1.21 9.83
C GLU A 57 0.09 0.02 9.57
N VAL A 58 0.23 -1.01 10.39
CA VAL A 58 -0.60 -2.21 10.32
C VAL A 58 -1.04 -2.63 11.71
N THR A 59 -2.23 -3.22 11.78
CA THR A 59 -2.70 -3.96 12.94
C THR A 59 -3.18 -5.31 12.45
N THR A 60 -2.45 -6.36 12.77
CA THR A 60 -2.71 -7.70 12.23
C THR A 60 -2.15 -8.76 13.17
N LYS A 61 -2.76 -9.94 13.12
CA LYS A 61 -2.21 -11.17 13.70
C LYS A 61 -1.38 -11.97 12.70
N GLY A 62 -1.40 -11.55 11.42
CA GLY A 62 -0.63 -12.18 10.37
C GLY A 62 0.81 -11.68 10.30
N PHE A 63 1.56 -12.28 9.42
CA PHE A 63 2.95 -11.91 9.13
C PHE A 63 3.16 -11.80 7.62
N ALA A 64 3.85 -10.76 7.20
CA ALA A 64 4.23 -10.58 5.80
C ALA A 64 5.74 -10.39 5.69
N ASP A 65 6.38 -11.22 4.87
CA ASP A 65 7.76 -10.96 4.44
C ASP A 65 7.73 -9.91 3.33
N VAL A 66 7.76 -8.66 3.72
CA VAL A 66 7.60 -7.52 2.81
C VAL A 66 8.70 -7.49 1.76
N GLN A 67 9.93 -7.81 2.13
CA GLN A 67 11.04 -7.83 1.18
C GLN A 67 10.81 -8.89 0.09
N ALA A 68 10.41 -10.09 0.48
CA ALA A 68 10.09 -11.15 -0.46
C ALA A 68 8.91 -10.79 -1.38
N ILE A 69 7.88 -10.16 -0.82
CA ILE A 69 6.71 -9.69 -1.60
C ILE A 69 7.12 -8.65 -2.63
N VAL A 70 7.91 -7.66 -2.24
CA VAL A 70 8.40 -6.63 -3.15
C VAL A 70 9.17 -7.24 -4.33
N ARG A 71 10.11 -8.12 -4.05
CA ARG A 71 10.93 -8.74 -5.09
C ARG A 71 10.10 -9.62 -6.01
N ARG A 72 9.13 -10.36 -5.46
CA ARG A 72 8.20 -11.16 -6.27
C ARG A 72 7.39 -10.28 -7.22
N VAL A 73 6.81 -9.19 -6.73
CA VAL A 73 6.03 -8.28 -7.56
C VAL A 73 6.89 -7.70 -8.69
N LEU A 74 8.10 -7.26 -8.38
CA LEU A 74 9.01 -6.74 -9.40
C LEU A 74 9.34 -7.79 -10.47
N ARG A 75 9.58 -9.04 -10.08
CA ARG A 75 9.81 -10.13 -11.04
C ARG A 75 8.59 -10.42 -11.90
N GLU A 76 7.41 -10.46 -11.32
CA GLU A 76 6.16 -10.72 -12.04
C GLU A 76 5.85 -9.63 -13.08
N ILE A 77 6.21 -8.39 -12.79
CA ILE A 77 6.08 -7.27 -13.73
C ILE A 77 7.15 -7.34 -14.83
N GLY A 78 8.29 -7.99 -14.58
CA GLY A 78 9.37 -8.15 -15.55
C GLY A 78 10.61 -7.31 -15.27
N TYR A 79 10.74 -6.72 -14.08
CA TYR A 79 11.92 -5.95 -13.68
C TYR A 79 13.04 -6.90 -13.22
N THR A 80 13.71 -7.50 -14.17
CA THR A 80 14.76 -8.50 -13.93
C THR A 80 16.15 -8.06 -14.39
N ASP A 81 16.30 -6.79 -14.79
CA ASP A 81 17.56 -6.25 -15.28
C ASP A 81 17.69 -4.77 -14.90
N THR A 82 18.86 -4.37 -14.44
CA THR A 82 19.18 -2.99 -14.04
C THR A 82 18.96 -1.96 -15.14
N LYS A 83 18.97 -2.37 -16.42
CA LYS A 83 18.69 -1.46 -17.55
C LYS A 83 17.30 -0.82 -17.49
N PHE A 84 16.38 -1.37 -16.73
CA PHE A 84 15.04 -0.80 -16.53
C PHE A 84 14.99 0.23 -15.38
N GLY A 85 16.14 0.52 -14.76
CA GLY A 85 16.23 1.44 -13.64
C GLY A 85 15.96 0.82 -12.28
N ILE A 86 15.41 -0.39 -12.25
CA ILE A 86 15.19 -1.19 -11.04
C ILE A 86 15.26 -2.67 -11.40
N ASP A 87 15.84 -3.45 -10.52
CA ASP A 87 15.99 -4.89 -10.68
C ASP A 87 15.45 -5.59 -9.44
N ALA A 88 14.66 -6.64 -9.65
CA ALA A 88 14.03 -7.38 -8.56
C ALA A 88 15.02 -7.97 -7.55
N GLU A 89 16.22 -8.35 -8.02
CA GLU A 89 17.25 -8.93 -7.15
C GLU A 89 18.15 -7.88 -6.49
N ASP A 90 18.46 -6.81 -7.22
CA ASP A 90 19.46 -5.81 -6.80
C ASP A 90 18.84 -4.55 -6.19
N ALA A 91 17.53 -4.34 -6.34
CA ALA A 91 16.87 -3.17 -5.78
C ALA A 91 17.05 -3.09 -4.26
N GLY A 92 17.32 -1.89 -3.77
CA GLY A 92 17.24 -1.61 -2.35
C GLY A 92 15.77 -1.63 -1.90
N VAL A 93 15.50 -2.28 -0.80
CA VAL A 93 14.16 -2.31 -0.21
C VAL A 93 14.22 -1.74 1.19
N TRP A 94 13.53 -0.64 1.40
CA TRP A 94 13.45 0.05 2.68
C TRP A 94 12.06 -0.17 3.27
N ILE A 95 12.02 -0.67 4.50
CA ILE A 95 10.78 -1.04 5.16
C ILE A 95 10.68 -0.28 6.47
N SER A 96 9.62 0.53 6.60
CA SER A 96 9.32 1.26 7.82
C SER A 96 7.84 1.07 8.15
N ILE A 97 7.53 -0.08 8.74
CA ILE A 97 6.16 -0.47 9.09
C ILE A 97 6.05 -0.58 10.60
N HIS A 98 5.03 0.07 11.16
CA HIS A 98 4.79 0.12 12.59
C HIS A 98 3.37 -0.34 12.92
N GLY A 99 3.15 -0.67 14.19
CA GLY A 99 1.80 -0.86 14.70
C GLY A 99 1.01 0.43 14.65
N GLN A 100 -0.29 0.34 14.31
CA GLN A 100 -1.17 1.51 14.24
C GLN A 100 -1.22 2.24 15.58
N SER A 101 -1.22 3.58 15.55
CA SER A 101 -1.31 4.37 16.77
C SER A 101 -2.63 4.14 17.51
N ALA A 102 -2.60 4.28 18.84
CA ALA A 102 -3.79 4.06 19.67
C ALA A 102 -4.96 4.98 19.27
N ASP A 103 -4.67 6.24 18.95
CA ASP A 103 -5.69 7.22 18.58
C ASP A 103 -6.37 6.86 17.25
N ILE A 104 -5.60 6.45 16.26
CA ILE A 104 -6.12 5.99 14.98
C ILE A 104 -6.91 4.69 15.16
N SER A 105 -6.41 3.78 15.98
CA SER A 105 -7.10 2.52 16.29
C SER A 105 -8.47 2.77 16.91
N LEU A 106 -8.59 3.71 17.82
CA LEU A 106 -9.90 4.10 18.40
C LEU A 106 -10.85 4.66 17.34
N GLY A 107 -10.32 5.37 16.35
CA GLY A 107 -11.12 5.95 15.27
C GLY A 107 -11.64 4.95 14.25
N VAL A 108 -10.94 3.85 14.01
CA VAL A 108 -11.27 2.90 12.96
C VAL A 108 -11.72 1.53 13.46
N SER A 109 -11.50 1.21 14.74
CA SER A 109 -11.92 -0.06 15.33
C SER A 109 -13.40 -0.06 15.66
N GLU A 110 -14.07 -1.16 15.36
CA GLU A 110 -15.41 -1.40 15.86
C GLU A 110 -15.36 -1.72 17.35
N THR A 111 -16.26 -1.15 18.08
CA THR A 111 -16.54 -1.50 19.48
C THR A 111 -18.02 -1.87 19.59
N GLU A 112 -18.40 -2.49 20.70
CA GLU A 112 -19.79 -2.94 20.91
C GLU A 112 -20.83 -1.82 20.70
N ASN A 113 -20.44 -0.57 20.83
CA ASN A 113 -21.35 0.58 20.76
C ASN A 113 -20.90 1.67 19.78
N LYS A 114 -20.00 1.37 18.83
CA LYS A 114 -19.45 2.40 17.95
C LYS A 114 -19.06 1.84 16.59
N ASP A 115 -19.55 2.47 15.53
CA ASP A 115 -19.13 2.15 14.17
C ASP A 115 -17.67 2.58 13.90
N LYS A 116 -17.09 2.01 12.84
CA LYS A 116 -15.76 2.41 12.40
C LYS A 116 -15.73 3.86 11.95
N GLY A 117 -14.73 4.57 12.42
CA GLY A 117 -14.45 5.92 11.93
C GLY A 117 -13.65 5.92 10.63
N ALA A 118 -13.44 7.10 10.07
CA ALA A 118 -12.73 7.30 8.82
C ALA A 118 -11.20 7.12 8.95
N GLY A 119 -10.68 6.93 10.15
CA GLY A 119 -9.25 6.81 10.38
C GLY A 119 -8.52 8.15 10.18
N ASP A 120 -7.31 8.08 9.67
CA ASP A 120 -6.49 9.27 9.47
C ASP A 120 -6.96 10.16 8.30
N GLN A 121 -7.91 9.69 7.52
CA GLN A 121 -8.53 10.48 6.47
C GLN A 121 -9.35 11.65 7.02
N ASP A 122 -9.75 11.62 8.29
CA ASP A 122 -10.52 12.67 8.97
C ASP A 122 -9.63 13.63 9.77
N ARG A 123 -8.45 13.94 9.28
CA ARG A 123 -7.46 14.75 9.98
C ARG A 123 -7.83 16.20 10.21
N LYS A 124 -8.69 16.75 9.37
CA LYS A 124 -9.12 18.15 9.51
C LYS A 124 -9.81 18.44 10.85
N SER A 125 -10.29 17.43 11.53
CA SER A 125 -10.90 17.55 12.84
C SER A 125 -9.88 17.60 13.98
N VAL A 126 -8.61 17.40 13.70
CA VAL A 126 -7.52 17.29 14.68
C VAL A 126 -6.64 18.53 14.72
N VAL A 127 -6.87 19.45 13.84
CA VAL A 127 -6.06 20.69 13.72
C VAL A 127 -6.42 21.69 14.81
#